data_7a4fce7a807486eb60426b52651dbac9
#
_entry.id   7a4fce7a807486eb60426b52651dbac9
#
_cell.length_a   1.000
_cell.length_b   1.000
_cell.length_c   1.000
_cell.angle_alpha   90.00
_cell.angle_beta   90.00
_cell.angle_gamma   90.00
#
_symmetry.space_group_name_H-M   'P 1'
#
loop_
_entity.id
_entity.type
_entity.pdbx_description
1 polymer ?
#
loop_
_entity_poly.entity_id
_entity_poly.type
_entity_poly.pdbx_seq_one_letter_code
_entity_poly.pdbx_strand_id
1 'polypeptide(L)'
;MKKSIVFFILTIGWLIEGCYEDKGHYDYIRISGPEVTGIEKFYTVYDGGNFDIHPSVTWTYGELENYTYSWKVDGISVSDKAELTEQVKDLPVKANMYAEFVITDEDTGVEYITQFRVTVSSVYERGWMLLADQGETSMLSLVRNDKIVYEDAYRLANDADLAGGAVGLYEHWTPWSEDVGQVFVACQKGPEYSVELDGNSLKKMVATKEEFVGGMPADFKPMSMNCVSNYDYLVSNGKLYVRYVEASNGAMYQDGLFPNFPYQGDFPYELSQWTTRGNLLFSNK
;
A
#
# COMPACT_ATOMS: atom_id res chain seq x y z
N MET A 1 76.01 19.37 20.82
CA MET A 1 74.59 19.73 20.79
C MET A 1 74.19 20.84 19.80
N LYS A 2 74.96 21.95 19.67
CA LYS A 2 74.61 23.05 18.75
C LYS A 2 74.58 22.67 17.22
N LYS A 3 75.46 21.76 16.79
CA LYS A 3 75.48 21.32 15.36
C LYS A 3 74.37 20.43 14.94
N SER A 4 73.79 19.63 15.88
CA SER A 4 72.65 18.79 15.59
C SER A 4 71.32 19.58 15.43
N ILE A 5 71.14 20.66 16.14
CA ILE A 5 69.95 21.52 16.07
C ILE A 5 69.95 22.31 14.76
N VAL A 6 71.10 22.75 14.25
CA VAL A 6 71.20 23.46 12.96
C VAL A 6 70.84 22.51 11.80
N PHE A 7 71.27 21.25 11.88
CA PHE A 7 70.93 20.24 10.86
C PHE A 7 69.42 19.88 10.84
N PHE A 8 68.81 19.86 12.04
CA PHE A 8 67.37 19.57 12.16
C PHE A 8 66.50 20.74 11.66
N ILE A 9 66.92 21.99 11.84
CA ILE A 9 66.23 23.17 11.33
C ILE A 9 66.38 23.28 9.81
N LEU A 10 67.52 22.88 9.23
CA LEU A 10 67.73 22.87 7.78
C LEU A 10 66.89 21.78 7.09
N THR A 11 66.66 20.60 7.71
CA THR A 11 65.81 19.54 7.16
C THR A 11 64.33 19.88 7.24
N ILE A 12 63.87 20.63 8.24
CA ILE A 12 62.47 21.10 8.33
C ILE A 12 62.17 22.17 7.27
N GLY A 13 63.15 23.02 6.92
CA GLY A 13 62.98 24.03 5.86
C GLY A 13 62.73 23.45 4.48
N TRP A 14 63.23 22.24 4.20
CA TRP A 14 63.00 21.55 2.91
C TRP A 14 61.68 20.80 2.82
N LEU A 15 60.93 20.65 3.92
CA LEU A 15 59.61 20.01 3.94
C LEU A 15 58.47 21.01 3.76
N ILE A 16 58.73 22.31 3.74
CA ILE A 16 57.69 23.34 3.63
C ILE A 16 57.57 23.93 2.22
N GLU A 17 58.44 23.58 1.25
CA GLU A 17 58.34 24.02 -0.13
C GLU A 17 57.36 23.16 -1.00
N GLY A 18 56.50 22.36 -0.36
CA GLY A 18 55.51 21.51 -1.02
C GLY A 18 54.19 22.17 -1.35
N CYS A 19 53.97 23.46 -1.12
CA CYS A 19 52.85 24.17 -1.73
C CYS A 19 53.26 24.58 -3.16
N TYR A 20 53.16 23.61 -4.08
CA TYR A 20 53.16 23.91 -5.48
C TYR A 20 51.89 24.69 -5.78
N GLU A 21 52.02 26.00 -5.99
CA GLU A 21 50.95 26.84 -6.46
C GLU A 21 50.58 26.34 -7.88
N ASP A 22 49.46 25.68 -8.00
CA ASP A 22 48.99 25.21 -9.28
C ASP A 22 48.72 26.43 -10.18
N LYS A 23 49.65 26.69 -11.08
CA LYS A 23 49.57 27.76 -12.08
C LYS A 23 48.93 27.23 -13.38
N GLY A 24 48.18 26.15 -13.31
CA GLY A 24 47.46 25.65 -14.43
C GLY A 24 46.47 26.68 -14.95
N HIS A 25 46.56 27.02 -16.21
CA HIS A 25 45.50 27.73 -16.91
C HIS A 25 44.45 26.66 -17.29
N TYR A 26 43.54 26.36 -16.31
CA TYR A 26 42.43 25.51 -16.59
C TYR A 26 41.33 26.35 -17.23
N ASP A 27 41.01 26.05 -18.47
CA ASP A 27 39.77 26.52 -19.07
C ASP A 27 38.62 25.74 -18.40
N TYR A 28 38.08 26.28 -17.31
CA TYR A 28 36.92 25.72 -16.68
C TYR A 28 35.72 25.86 -17.61
N ILE A 29 35.30 24.78 -18.19
CA ILE A 29 34.03 24.73 -18.89
C ILE A 29 32.94 24.80 -17.82
N ARG A 30 32.11 25.84 -17.90
CA ARG A 30 30.95 25.95 -17.03
C ARG A 30 29.95 24.89 -17.43
N ILE A 31 29.71 23.93 -16.55
CA ILE A 31 28.71 22.87 -16.75
C ILE A 31 27.36 23.51 -16.48
N SER A 32 26.49 23.51 -17.50
CA SER A 32 25.10 23.89 -17.34
C SER A 32 24.36 22.73 -16.63
N GLY A 33 23.69 23.03 -15.53
CA GLY A 33 22.87 22.09 -14.81
C GLY A 33 21.41 22.55 -14.78
N PRO A 34 20.46 21.62 -14.87
CA PRO A 34 19.04 21.94 -14.72
C PRO A 34 18.68 22.20 -13.28
N GLU A 35 17.86 23.21 -13.06
CA GLU A 35 17.11 23.38 -11.81
C GLU A 35 15.67 22.98 -12.09
N VAL A 36 15.19 21.93 -11.39
CA VAL A 36 13.86 21.34 -11.59
C VAL A 36 12.96 21.79 -10.45
N THR A 37 11.81 22.36 -10.82
CA THR A 37 10.74 22.76 -9.90
C THR A 37 9.42 22.15 -10.37
N GLY A 38 8.35 22.23 -9.53
CA GLY A 38 7.03 21.69 -9.88
C GLY A 38 6.88 20.18 -9.65
N ILE A 39 7.88 19.53 -9.08
CA ILE A 39 7.75 18.15 -8.57
C ILE A 39 7.55 18.19 -7.06
N GLU A 40 6.43 17.67 -6.59
CA GLU A 40 6.15 17.51 -5.16
C GLU A 40 6.89 16.31 -4.58
N LYS A 41 7.06 16.30 -3.26
CA LYS A 41 7.75 15.19 -2.58
C LYS A 41 6.96 13.89 -2.58
N PHE A 42 5.63 13.97 -2.67
CA PHE A 42 4.71 12.83 -2.55
C PHE A 42 3.55 12.98 -3.54
N TYR A 43 3.27 11.92 -4.26
CA TYR A 43 2.10 11.78 -5.11
C TYR A 43 1.32 10.54 -4.71
N THR A 44 0.00 10.62 -4.80
CA THR A 44 -0.89 9.47 -4.70
C THR A 44 -1.71 9.41 -5.98
N VAL A 45 -1.66 8.27 -6.64
CA VAL A 45 -2.40 7.98 -7.86
C VAL A 45 -3.17 6.69 -7.69
N TYR A 46 -4.28 6.54 -8.42
CA TYR A 46 -5.02 5.29 -8.40
C TYR A 46 -4.51 4.34 -9.51
N ASP A 47 -4.57 3.05 -9.26
CA ASP A 47 -4.32 2.03 -10.27
C ASP A 47 -5.25 2.25 -11.48
N GLY A 48 -4.68 2.27 -12.69
CA GLY A 48 -5.38 2.63 -13.92
C GLY A 48 -5.74 4.12 -14.08
N GLY A 49 -5.46 4.97 -13.10
CA GLY A 49 -5.57 6.43 -13.20
C GLY A 49 -4.43 7.05 -14.00
N ASN A 50 -4.35 8.36 -14.05
CA ASN A 50 -3.28 9.07 -14.74
C ASN A 50 -2.38 9.80 -13.74
N PHE A 51 -1.11 9.88 -14.08
CA PHE A 51 -0.23 10.88 -13.50
C PHE A 51 -0.60 12.28 -14.00
N ASP A 52 -0.26 13.31 -13.25
CA ASP A 52 -0.47 14.72 -13.59
C ASP A 52 0.66 15.54 -12.97
N ILE A 53 1.87 15.44 -13.56
CA ILE A 53 3.09 16.06 -13.04
C ILE A 53 3.73 16.87 -14.17
N HIS A 54 3.83 18.20 -13.95
CA HIS A 54 4.35 19.16 -14.89
C HIS A 54 5.56 19.89 -14.31
N PRO A 55 6.78 19.34 -14.45
CA PRO A 55 7.96 20.02 -13.96
C PRO A 55 8.30 21.24 -14.81
N SER A 56 8.93 22.22 -14.17
CA SER A 56 9.58 23.33 -14.85
C SER A 56 11.09 23.17 -14.72
N VAL A 57 11.77 23.18 -15.87
CA VAL A 57 13.24 23.03 -15.94
C VAL A 57 13.85 24.34 -16.38
N THR A 58 14.77 24.86 -15.58
CA THR A 58 15.57 26.05 -15.91
C THR A 58 17.05 25.67 -15.91
N TRP A 59 17.87 26.37 -16.73
CA TRP A 59 19.27 26.01 -16.94
C TRP A 59 20.19 27.10 -16.41
N THR A 60 21.23 26.72 -15.66
CA THR A 60 22.13 27.67 -14.99
C THR A 60 22.94 28.50 -15.99
N TYR A 61 23.43 27.90 -17.07
CA TYR A 61 24.30 28.55 -18.07
C TYR A 61 23.84 28.37 -19.52
N GLY A 62 22.56 28.09 -19.74
CA GLY A 62 21.96 27.80 -21.04
C GLY A 62 21.53 26.35 -21.15
N GLU A 63 20.52 26.12 -21.95
CA GLU A 63 19.97 24.79 -22.21
C GLU A 63 21.01 23.90 -22.91
N LEU A 64 21.05 22.61 -22.53
CA LEU A 64 21.85 21.61 -23.24
C LEU A 64 21.31 21.37 -24.66
N GLU A 65 22.19 21.05 -25.62
CA GLU A 65 21.77 20.77 -26.98
C GLU A 65 21.17 19.37 -27.12
N ASN A 66 21.75 18.40 -26.40
CA ASN A 66 21.34 16.99 -26.45
C ASN A 66 21.04 16.46 -25.04
N TYR A 67 19.77 16.27 -24.72
CA TYR A 67 19.37 15.65 -23.46
C TYR A 67 18.07 14.88 -23.60
N THR A 68 17.88 13.93 -22.71
CA THR A 68 16.68 13.11 -22.64
C THR A 68 16.07 13.14 -21.26
N TYR A 69 14.78 12.80 -21.19
CA TYR A 69 14.03 12.65 -19.94
C TYR A 69 13.75 11.18 -19.65
N SER A 70 13.65 10.83 -18.39
CA SER A 70 13.18 9.52 -17.94
C SER A 70 12.49 9.63 -16.60
N TRP A 71 11.32 9.02 -16.50
CA TRP A 71 10.58 8.86 -15.27
C TRP A 71 10.60 7.40 -14.85
N LYS A 72 10.96 7.13 -13.60
CA LYS A 72 10.98 5.77 -13.05
C LYS A 72 10.25 5.74 -11.72
N VAL A 73 9.49 4.68 -11.47
CA VAL A 73 8.81 4.39 -10.20
C VAL A 73 9.19 2.97 -9.79
N ASP A 74 9.80 2.81 -8.61
CA ASP A 74 10.33 1.54 -8.08
C ASP A 74 11.26 0.81 -9.07
N GLY A 75 12.01 1.60 -9.88
CA GLY A 75 12.89 1.12 -10.95
C GLY A 75 12.21 0.79 -12.28
N ILE A 76 10.89 0.87 -12.34
CA ILE A 76 10.11 0.65 -13.59
C ILE A 76 10.04 1.97 -14.36
N SER A 77 10.42 1.96 -15.63
CA SER A 77 10.29 3.12 -16.50
C SER A 77 8.82 3.36 -16.85
N VAL A 78 8.32 4.59 -16.58
CA VAL A 78 6.93 4.96 -16.80
C VAL A 78 6.74 6.00 -17.90
N SER A 79 7.75 6.82 -18.21
CA SER A 79 7.71 7.81 -19.29
C SER A 79 9.12 8.27 -19.68
N ASP A 80 9.26 8.78 -20.90
CA ASP A 80 10.44 9.46 -21.44
C ASP A 80 10.16 10.93 -21.83
N LYS A 81 9.03 11.47 -21.42
CA LYS A 81 8.61 12.83 -21.74
C LYS A 81 9.02 13.83 -20.67
N ALA A 82 9.01 15.11 -21.02
CA ALA A 82 9.26 16.20 -20.06
C ALA A 82 8.23 16.24 -18.93
N GLU A 83 6.98 15.90 -19.22
CA GLU A 83 5.87 15.83 -18.29
C GLU A 83 5.42 14.38 -18.09
N LEU A 84 4.94 14.04 -16.90
CA LEU A 84 4.38 12.72 -16.62
C LEU A 84 2.86 12.81 -16.53
N THR A 85 2.20 12.43 -17.61
CA THR A 85 0.73 12.43 -17.77
C THR A 85 0.18 11.08 -18.23
N GLU A 86 1.02 10.07 -18.28
CA GLU A 86 0.67 8.73 -18.70
C GLU A 86 -0.25 8.04 -17.69
N GLN A 87 -1.00 7.08 -18.20
CA GLN A 87 -1.81 6.20 -17.35
C GLN A 87 -0.89 5.31 -16.48
N VAL A 88 -1.27 5.15 -15.21
CA VAL A 88 -0.63 4.21 -14.30
C VAL A 88 -0.87 2.79 -14.81
N LYS A 89 0.17 2.15 -15.31
CA LYS A 89 0.17 0.79 -15.84
C LYS A 89 1.38 0.04 -15.30
N ASP A 90 1.21 -1.24 -15.09
CA ASP A 90 2.27 -2.17 -14.71
C ASP A 90 3.01 -1.80 -13.40
N LEU A 91 2.45 -0.86 -12.63
CA LEU A 91 2.92 -0.54 -11.29
C LEU A 91 2.12 -1.33 -10.24
N PRO A 92 2.78 -1.87 -9.21
CA PRO A 92 2.07 -2.53 -8.14
C PRO A 92 1.26 -1.52 -7.29
N VAL A 93 0.11 -1.96 -6.77
CA VAL A 93 -0.60 -1.25 -5.71
C VAL A 93 0.28 -1.31 -4.46
N LYS A 94 0.96 -0.20 -4.16
CA LYS A 94 1.97 -0.14 -3.10
C LYS A 94 2.16 1.29 -2.63
N ALA A 95 2.31 1.46 -1.33
CA ALA A 95 2.59 2.76 -0.73
C ALA A 95 4.07 3.14 -0.83
N ASN A 96 4.32 4.45 -0.92
CA ASN A 96 5.62 5.06 -0.69
C ASN A 96 6.76 4.53 -1.56
N MET A 97 6.47 4.17 -2.81
CA MET A 97 7.47 3.73 -3.79
C MET A 97 8.47 4.84 -4.10
N TYR A 98 9.72 4.48 -4.28
CA TYR A 98 10.76 5.39 -4.72
C TYR A 98 10.54 5.79 -6.18
N ALA A 99 10.60 7.07 -6.46
CA ALA A 99 10.45 7.59 -7.82
C ALA A 99 11.51 8.64 -8.15
N GLU A 100 11.84 8.73 -9.42
CA GLU A 100 12.83 9.67 -9.92
C GLU A 100 12.46 10.23 -11.29
N PHE A 101 12.71 11.51 -11.45
CA PHE A 101 12.77 12.21 -12.71
C PHE A 101 14.23 12.45 -13.04
N VAL A 102 14.67 11.97 -14.18
CA VAL A 102 16.07 12.01 -14.62
C VAL A 102 16.17 12.81 -15.92
N ILE A 103 17.10 13.75 -15.95
CA ILE A 103 17.53 14.45 -17.17
C ILE A 103 18.94 13.97 -17.45
N THR A 104 19.14 13.35 -18.60
CA THR A 104 20.45 12.84 -19.02
C THR A 104 21.04 13.73 -20.12
N ASP A 105 22.22 14.26 -19.88
CA ASP A 105 23.04 14.89 -20.90
C ASP A 105 23.64 13.79 -21.80
N GLU A 106 23.20 13.70 -23.02
CA GLU A 106 23.62 12.65 -23.96
C GLU A 106 25.06 12.82 -24.45
N ASP A 107 25.61 14.03 -24.35
CA ASP A 107 26.99 14.30 -24.80
C ASP A 107 28.02 13.87 -23.74
N THR A 108 27.65 13.97 -22.46
CA THR A 108 28.55 13.66 -21.34
C THR A 108 28.15 12.42 -20.55
N GLY A 109 26.91 11.97 -20.66
CA GLY A 109 26.31 10.88 -19.87
C GLY A 109 26.04 11.28 -18.41
N VAL A 110 26.04 12.58 -18.09
CA VAL A 110 25.73 13.07 -16.75
C VAL A 110 24.21 13.02 -16.53
N GLU A 111 23.80 12.39 -15.43
CA GLU A 111 22.40 12.32 -15.00
C GLU A 111 22.10 13.33 -13.89
N TYR A 112 21.03 14.11 -14.06
CA TYR A 112 20.48 15.02 -13.06
C TYR A 112 19.19 14.44 -12.52
N ILE A 113 19.18 14.07 -11.24
CA ILE A 113 18.10 13.25 -10.64
C ILE A 113 17.30 14.08 -9.64
N THR A 114 16.00 14.17 -9.84
CA THR A 114 15.04 14.70 -8.88
C THR A 114 14.22 13.54 -8.29
N GLN A 115 14.31 13.36 -6.96
CA GLN A 115 13.69 12.25 -6.25
C GLN A 115 12.38 12.65 -5.58
N PHE A 116 11.41 11.74 -5.63
CA PHE A 116 10.11 11.89 -4.98
C PHE A 116 9.53 10.53 -4.59
N ARG A 117 8.31 10.50 -4.10
CA ARG A 117 7.62 9.26 -3.71
C ARG A 117 6.27 9.16 -4.39
N VAL A 118 5.90 7.93 -4.75
CA VAL A 118 4.61 7.61 -5.35
C VAL A 118 3.93 6.52 -4.53
N THR A 119 2.66 6.73 -4.24
CA THR A 119 1.75 5.70 -3.75
C THR A 119 0.76 5.39 -4.85
N VAL A 120 0.71 4.14 -5.29
CA VAL A 120 -0.36 3.64 -6.15
C VAL A 120 -1.39 2.97 -5.26
N SER A 121 -2.56 3.60 -5.17
CA SER A 121 -3.70 3.11 -4.40
C SER A 121 -4.66 2.32 -5.29
N SER A 122 -5.24 1.27 -4.72
CA SER A 122 -6.37 0.60 -5.38
C SER A 122 -7.55 1.55 -5.52
N VAL A 123 -8.34 1.36 -6.57
CA VAL A 123 -9.61 2.09 -6.75
C VAL A 123 -10.63 1.76 -5.66
N TYR A 124 -10.43 0.66 -4.93
CA TYR A 124 -11.32 0.21 -3.85
C TYR A 124 -10.81 0.52 -2.43
N GLU A 125 -9.58 1.01 -2.29
CA GLU A 125 -8.90 1.16 -0.99
C GLU A 125 -9.55 2.20 -0.06
N ARG A 126 -10.15 3.25 -0.61
CA ARG A 126 -10.61 4.41 0.18
C ARG A 126 -12.02 4.83 -0.20
N GLY A 127 -12.91 4.80 0.77
CA GLY A 127 -14.28 5.23 0.57
C GLY A 127 -15.24 4.65 1.59
N TRP A 128 -16.52 4.72 1.25
CA TRP A 128 -17.61 4.15 2.02
C TRP A 128 -18.12 2.90 1.32
N MET A 129 -18.06 1.78 1.97
CA MET A 129 -18.69 0.55 1.50
C MET A 129 -20.12 0.46 2.02
N LEU A 130 -21.03 0.06 1.15
CA LEU A 130 -22.45 -0.09 1.42
C LEU A 130 -22.88 -1.49 1.00
N LEU A 131 -23.44 -2.23 1.93
CA LEU A 131 -23.98 -3.57 1.67
C LEU A 131 -25.52 -3.52 1.70
N ALA A 132 -26.14 -3.97 0.63
CA ALA A 132 -27.58 -4.01 0.48
C ALA A 132 -28.06 -5.44 0.17
N ASP A 133 -29.05 -5.93 0.94
CA ASP A 133 -29.75 -7.18 0.64
C ASP A 133 -30.78 -6.96 -0.47
N GLN A 134 -30.71 -7.74 -1.53
CA GLN A 134 -31.65 -7.72 -2.66
C GLN A 134 -32.53 -9.00 -2.71
N GLY A 135 -32.52 -9.74 -1.62
CA GLY A 135 -33.27 -10.98 -1.48
C GLY A 135 -32.46 -12.22 -1.82
N GLU A 136 -32.37 -12.62 -3.08
CA GLU A 136 -31.60 -13.79 -3.50
C GLU A 136 -30.12 -13.49 -3.68
N THR A 137 -29.78 -12.24 -3.94
CA THR A 137 -28.41 -11.73 -4.03
C THR A 137 -28.25 -10.55 -3.09
N SER A 138 -27.01 -10.15 -2.85
CA SER A 138 -26.67 -8.91 -2.17
C SER A 138 -25.78 -8.06 -3.08
N MET A 139 -25.76 -6.77 -2.82
CA MET A 139 -24.96 -5.83 -3.60
C MET A 139 -23.99 -5.12 -2.66
N LEU A 140 -22.71 -5.15 -2.98
CA LEU A 140 -21.67 -4.40 -2.33
C LEU A 140 -21.28 -3.20 -3.21
N SER A 141 -21.60 -2.00 -2.75
CA SER A 141 -21.25 -0.76 -3.45
C SER A 141 -20.12 -0.04 -2.73
N LEU A 142 -19.34 0.74 -3.49
CA LEU A 142 -18.31 1.61 -2.95
C LEU A 142 -18.52 3.04 -3.43
N VAL A 143 -18.53 3.97 -2.50
CA VAL A 143 -18.46 5.42 -2.78
C VAL A 143 -17.07 5.90 -2.39
N ARG A 144 -16.24 6.13 -3.39
CA ARG A 144 -14.85 6.59 -3.17
C ARG A 144 -14.82 8.03 -2.64
N ASN A 145 -13.73 8.42 -2.01
CA ASN A 145 -13.59 9.76 -1.39
C ASN A 145 -13.72 10.92 -2.40
N ASP A 146 -13.38 10.70 -3.67
CA ASP A 146 -13.57 11.64 -4.78
C ASP A 146 -14.98 11.60 -5.40
N LYS A 147 -15.92 10.90 -4.75
CA LYS A 147 -17.34 10.74 -5.12
C LYS A 147 -17.59 9.85 -6.35
N ILE A 148 -16.61 9.13 -6.84
CA ILE A 148 -16.85 8.08 -7.83
C ILE A 148 -17.58 6.93 -7.15
N VAL A 149 -18.64 6.44 -7.79
CA VAL A 149 -19.50 5.36 -7.26
C VAL A 149 -19.31 4.11 -8.10
N TYR A 150 -19.01 3.00 -7.43
CA TYR A 150 -19.03 1.65 -7.97
C TYR A 150 -20.28 0.97 -7.43
N GLU A 151 -21.34 0.88 -8.24
CA GLU A 151 -22.65 0.40 -7.80
C GLU A 151 -22.64 -1.07 -7.34
N ASP A 152 -21.88 -1.91 -7.99
CA ASP A 152 -21.69 -3.31 -7.60
C ASP A 152 -20.20 -3.67 -7.68
N ALA A 153 -19.45 -3.20 -6.70
CA ALA A 153 -18.01 -3.37 -6.63
C ALA A 153 -17.60 -4.85 -6.51
N TYR A 154 -18.42 -5.68 -5.84
CA TYR A 154 -18.16 -7.12 -5.76
C TYR A 154 -18.26 -7.78 -7.13
N ARG A 155 -19.34 -7.54 -7.86
CA ARG A 155 -19.52 -8.09 -9.21
C ARG A 155 -18.44 -7.62 -10.17
N LEU A 156 -18.08 -6.34 -10.10
CA LEU A 156 -17.00 -5.77 -10.92
C LEU A 156 -15.66 -6.45 -10.66
N ALA A 157 -15.38 -6.80 -9.41
CA ALA A 157 -14.13 -7.43 -9.04
C ALA A 157 -14.09 -8.95 -9.31
N ASN A 158 -15.25 -9.65 -9.21
CA ASN A 158 -15.31 -11.11 -9.16
C ASN A 158 -16.06 -11.76 -10.35
N ASP A 159 -16.72 -10.97 -11.19
CA ASP A 159 -17.60 -11.47 -12.26
C ASP A 159 -18.66 -12.47 -11.74
N ALA A 160 -19.16 -12.24 -10.54
CA ALA A 160 -20.09 -13.09 -9.83
C ALA A 160 -21.00 -12.28 -8.91
N ASP A 161 -22.17 -12.84 -8.60
CA ASP A 161 -23.09 -12.25 -7.63
C ASP A 161 -22.68 -12.60 -6.20
N LEU A 162 -22.83 -11.63 -5.31
CA LEU A 162 -22.72 -11.84 -3.88
C LEU A 162 -23.97 -12.59 -3.37
N ALA A 163 -23.77 -13.53 -2.47
CA ALA A 163 -24.87 -14.29 -1.86
C ALA A 163 -25.91 -13.37 -1.19
N GLY A 164 -27.18 -13.78 -1.19
CA GLY A 164 -28.27 -13.01 -0.60
C GLY A 164 -28.31 -13.09 0.93
N GLY A 165 -29.23 -12.30 1.49
CA GLY A 165 -29.40 -12.24 2.95
C GLY A 165 -28.25 -11.54 3.65
N ALA A 166 -27.78 -10.43 3.09
CA ALA A 166 -26.74 -9.61 3.69
C ALA A 166 -27.14 -9.10 5.08
N VAL A 167 -26.26 -9.27 6.07
CA VAL A 167 -26.51 -8.88 7.48
C VAL A 167 -25.39 -8.05 8.07
N GLY A 168 -24.20 -8.05 7.48
CA GLY A 168 -23.10 -7.26 8.03
C GLY A 168 -21.91 -7.14 7.09
N LEU A 169 -21.19 -6.05 7.29
CA LEU A 169 -19.96 -5.70 6.60
C LEU A 169 -18.95 -5.31 7.67
N TYR A 170 -17.81 -5.97 7.67
CA TYR A 170 -16.81 -5.82 8.72
C TYR A 170 -15.42 -5.71 8.11
N GLU A 171 -14.63 -4.80 8.65
CA GLU A 171 -13.21 -4.74 8.36
C GLU A 171 -12.50 -5.82 9.16
N HIS A 172 -11.73 -6.65 8.46
CA HIS A 172 -10.89 -7.67 9.04
C HIS A 172 -9.44 -7.22 8.95
N TRP A 173 -8.96 -6.58 9.99
CA TRP A 173 -7.61 -5.99 10.05
C TRP A 173 -6.85 -6.47 11.27
N THR A 174 -5.58 -6.81 11.09
CA THR A 174 -4.68 -7.09 12.20
C THR A 174 -3.65 -5.96 12.35
N PRO A 175 -3.30 -5.56 13.59
CA PRO A 175 -2.37 -4.47 13.84
C PRO A 175 -0.92 -4.76 13.39
N TRP A 176 -0.66 -5.96 12.91
CA TRP A 176 0.66 -6.41 12.49
C TRP A 176 0.86 -6.42 10.98
N SER A 177 -0.21 -6.27 10.21
CA SER A 177 -0.13 -6.15 8.76
C SER A 177 -0.04 -4.67 8.40
N GLU A 178 1.05 -4.27 7.76
CA GLU A 178 1.16 -2.96 7.12
C GLU A 178 0.38 -2.93 5.81
N ASP A 179 0.03 -4.10 5.29
CA ASP A 179 -0.76 -4.26 4.09
C ASP A 179 -2.25 -4.09 4.38
N VAL A 180 -2.99 -3.89 3.34
CA VAL A 180 -4.43 -3.63 3.39
C VAL A 180 -5.15 -4.80 4.05
N GLY A 181 -6.08 -4.47 4.93
CA GLY A 181 -6.95 -5.43 5.58
C GLY A 181 -7.85 -6.17 4.61
N GLN A 182 -8.69 -7.02 5.15
CA GLN A 182 -9.69 -7.77 4.42
C GLN A 182 -11.07 -7.23 4.76
N VAL A 183 -12.04 -7.56 3.91
CA VAL A 183 -13.44 -7.20 4.13
C VAL A 183 -14.24 -8.49 4.27
N PHE A 184 -14.78 -8.70 5.46
CA PHE A 184 -15.72 -9.78 5.71
C PHE A 184 -17.14 -9.32 5.39
N VAL A 185 -17.79 -10.04 4.47
CA VAL A 185 -19.17 -9.79 4.07
C VAL A 185 -20.06 -10.93 4.57
N ALA A 186 -20.91 -10.63 5.55
CA ALA A 186 -21.81 -11.61 6.16
C ALA A 186 -23.11 -11.70 5.35
N CYS A 187 -23.37 -12.87 4.76
CA CYS A 187 -24.59 -13.22 4.05
C CYS A 187 -25.16 -14.52 4.60
N GLN A 188 -26.49 -14.66 4.64
CA GLN A 188 -27.16 -15.79 5.27
C GLN A 188 -27.85 -16.74 4.30
N LYS A 189 -27.70 -16.53 2.99
CA LYS A 189 -28.26 -17.36 1.92
C LYS A 189 -27.19 -17.87 0.96
N GLY A 190 -27.57 -18.84 0.16
CA GLY A 190 -26.72 -19.39 -0.90
C GLY A 190 -25.67 -20.37 -0.40
N PRO A 191 -24.92 -20.99 -1.32
CA PRO A 191 -23.99 -22.07 -0.99
C PRO A 191 -22.71 -21.60 -0.28
N GLU A 192 -22.36 -20.32 -0.39
CA GLU A 192 -21.13 -19.76 0.19
C GLU A 192 -21.37 -19.03 1.51
N TYR A 193 -22.59 -18.57 1.75
CA TYR A 193 -22.98 -17.74 2.88
C TYR A 193 -22.15 -16.44 2.92
N SER A 194 -21.10 -16.40 3.72
CA SER A 194 -20.21 -15.26 3.90
C SER A 194 -18.92 -15.44 3.13
N VAL A 195 -18.28 -14.33 2.77
CA VAL A 195 -17.00 -14.30 2.06
C VAL A 195 -16.06 -13.31 2.69
N GLU A 196 -14.78 -13.59 2.60
CA GLU A 196 -13.72 -12.61 2.87
C GLU A 196 -13.14 -12.12 1.54
N LEU A 197 -12.97 -10.81 1.43
CA LEU A 197 -12.46 -10.12 0.27
C LEU A 197 -11.12 -9.49 0.59
N ASP A 198 -10.24 -9.47 -0.38
CA ASP A 198 -9.03 -8.65 -0.33
C ASP A 198 -9.42 -7.17 -0.32
N GLY A 199 -8.90 -6.42 0.62
CA GLY A 199 -9.28 -5.03 0.84
C GLY A 199 -8.83 -4.07 -0.26
N ASN A 200 -7.84 -4.45 -1.06
CA ASN A 200 -7.36 -3.65 -2.19
C ASN A 200 -8.18 -3.91 -3.46
N SER A 201 -8.44 -5.16 -3.77
CA SER A 201 -9.01 -5.58 -5.05
C SER A 201 -10.49 -5.96 -4.97
N LEU A 202 -11.03 -6.13 -3.76
CA LEU A 202 -12.35 -6.72 -3.47
C LEU A 202 -12.56 -8.11 -4.09
N LYS A 203 -11.48 -8.76 -4.51
CA LYS A 203 -11.55 -10.15 -4.96
C LYS A 203 -11.84 -11.07 -3.80
N LYS A 204 -12.73 -12.03 -4.05
CA LYS A 204 -13.02 -13.09 -3.08
C LYS A 204 -11.75 -13.90 -2.82
N MET A 205 -11.41 -14.02 -1.59
CA MET A 205 -10.27 -14.80 -1.14
C MET A 205 -10.71 -16.17 -0.64
N VAL A 206 -11.74 -16.20 0.19
CA VAL A 206 -12.28 -17.43 0.76
C VAL A 206 -13.78 -17.29 1.03
N ALA A 207 -14.50 -18.39 0.98
CA ALA A 207 -15.86 -18.47 1.52
C ALA A 207 -15.77 -18.98 2.97
N THR A 208 -16.50 -18.36 3.88
CA THR A 208 -16.42 -18.69 5.31
C THR A 208 -16.75 -20.15 5.62
N LYS A 209 -17.57 -20.80 4.79
CA LYS A 209 -17.80 -22.26 4.90
C LYS A 209 -16.55 -23.11 4.80
N GLU A 210 -15.51 -22.61 4.12
CA GLU A 210 -14.23 -23.30 3.90
C GLU A 210 -13.26 -23.09 5.06
N GLU A 211 -13.57 -22.19 5.94
CA GLU A 211 -12.71 -21.78 7.06
C GLU A 211 -12.98 -22.57 8.36
N PHE A 212 -13.70 -23.69 8.29
CA PHE A 212 -13.99 -24.54 9.45
C PHE A 212 -13.28 -25.88 9.39
N VAL A 213 -12.63 -26.27 10.49
CA VAL A 213 -12.04 -27.61 10.64
C VAL A 213 -13.16 -28.66 10.60
N GLY A 214 -13.07 -29.59 9.65
CA GLY A 214 -14.07 -30.65 9.52
C GLY A 214 -15.38 -30.21 8.90
N GLY A 215 -15.43 -28.99 8.35
CA GLY A 215 -16.57 -28.45 7.66
C GLY A 215 -17.44 -27.52 8.50
N MET A 216 -18.16 -26.66 7.82
CA MET A 216 -19.05 -25.67 8.40
C MET A 216 -20.15 -26.32 9.28
N PRO A 217 -20.49 -25.76 10.45
CA PRO A 217 -21.61 -26.23 11.25
C PRO A 217 -22.92 -26.26 10.48
N ALA A 218 -23.75 -27.30 10.68
CA ALA A 218 -24.99 -27.50 9.94
C ALA A 218 -26.02 -26.36 10.12
N ASP A 219 -25.98 -25.69 11.25
CA ASP A 219 -26.84 -24.55 11.57
C ASP A 219 -26.11 -23.19 11.37
N PHE A 220 -25.07 -23.16 10.56
CA PHE A 220 -24.30 -21.95 10.29
C PHE A 220 -25.19 -20.84 9.71
N LYS A 221 -25.22 -19.73 10.39
CA LYS A 221 -25.95 -18.53 10.03
C LYS A 221 -25.17 -17.31 10.53
N PRO A 222 -24.23 -16.82 9.72
CA PRO A 222 -23.34 -15.74 10.16
C PRO A 222 -24.13 -14.47 10.48
N MET A 223 -23.71 -13.78 11.51
CA MET A 223 -24.30 -12.51 11.96
C MET A 223 -23.27 -11.41 12.03
N SER A 224 -22.09 -11.69 12.56
CA SER A 224 -21.00 -10.71 12.67
C SER A 224 -19.65 -11.42 12.77
N MET A 225 -18.62 -10.72 12.36
CA MET A 225 -17.22 -11.08 12.60
C MET A 225 -16.45 -9.85 13.08
N ASN A 226 -15.56 -10.05 14.02
CA ASN A 226 -14.64 -9.02 14.49
C ASN A 226 -13.26 -9.62 14.73
N CYS A 227 -12.24 -8.88 14.36
CA CYS A 227 -10.85 -9.22 14.64
C CYS A 227 -10.36 -8.38 15.82
N VAL A 228 -9.78 -9.04 16.82
CA VAL A 228 -9.19 -8.37 17.98
C VAL A 228 -7.85 -8.97 18.29
N SER A 229 -6.80 -8.18 18.13
CA SER A 229 -5.43 -8.68 18.21
C SER A 229 -5.25 -9.87 17.24
N ASN A 230 -4.93 -11.03 17.74
CA ASN A 230 -4.67 -12.23 16.95
C ASN A 230 -5.85 -13.22 16.95
N TYR A 231 -7.07 -12.74 17.23
CA TYR A 231 -8.23 -13.61 17.29
C TYR A 231 -9.38 -13.05 16.47
N ASP A 232 -10.00 -13.94 15.69
CA ASP A 232 -11.27 -13.66 15.05
C ASP A 232 -12.42 -14.26 15.88
N TYR A 233 -13.45 -13.46 16.03
CA TYR A 233 -14.66 -13.77 16.75
C TYR A 233 -15.83 -13.75 15.77
N LEU A 234 -16.30 -14.92 15.39
CA LEU A 234 -17.43 -15.09 14.47
C LEU A 234 -18.68 -15.49 15.27
N VAL A 235 -19.73 -14.71 15.12
CA VAL A 235 -21.04 -15.03 15.66
C VAL A 235 -21.89 -15.65 14.55
N SER A 236 -22.39 -16.85 14.80
CA SER A 236 -23.27 -17.55 13.89
C SER A 236 -24.39 -18.23 14.68
N ASN A 237 -25.63 -17.94 14.32
CA ASN A 237 -26.82 -18.50 14.94
C ASN A 237 -26.81 -18.43 16.49
N GLY A 238 -26.40 -17.28 17.06
CA GLY A 238 -26.29 -17.06 18.51
C GLY A 238 -25.13 -17.79 19.18
N LYS A 239 -24.25 -18.44 18.43
CA LYS A 239 -23.05 -19.15 18.91
C LYS A 239 -21.80 -18.37 18.53
N LEU A 240 -20.80 -18.40 19.41
CA LEU A 240 -19.50 -17.78 19.20
C LEU A 240 -18.49 -18.83 18.73
N TYR A 241 -17.81 -18.53 17.63
CA TYR A 241 -16.67 -19.27 17.12
C TYR A 241 -15.42 -18.39 17.20
N VAL A 242 -14.31 -18.96 17.64
CA VAL A 242 -13.06 -18.21 17.82
C VAL A 242 -11.93 -18.94 17.13
N ARG A 243 -11.18 -18.24 16.32
CA ARG A 243 -9.92 -18.75 15.75
C ARG A 243 -8.75 -17.86 16.16
N TYR A 244 -7.58 -18.46 16.27
CA TYR A 244 -6.33 -17.73 16.38
C TYR A 244 -5.77 -17.49 14.97
N VAL A 245 -5.38 -16.26 14.69
CA VAL A 245 -4.81 -15.83 13.40
C VAL A 245 -3.36 -15.45 13.64
N GLU A 246 -2.44 -16.16 13.00
CA GLU A 246 -1.03 -15.86 13.13
C GLU A 246 -0.63 -14.76 12.16
N ALA A 247 -0.23 -13.64 12.72
CA ALA A 247 0.08 -12.41 11.99
C ALA A 247 1.45 -12.42 11.27
N SER A 248 2.21 -13.51 11.38
CA SER A 248 3.62 -13.52 10.99
C SER A 248 3.90 -13.44 9.49
N ASN A 249 2.92 -13.68 8.63
CA ASN A 249 3.12 -13.81 7.18
C ASN A 249 2.23 -12.90 6.31
N GLY A 250 1.49 -11.96 6.89
CA GLY A 250 0.62 -11.04 6.13
C GLY A 250 -0.61 -11.68 5.49
N ALA A 251 -0.82 -12.99 5.68
CA ALA A 251 -1.97 -13.72 5.14
C ALA A 251 -2.86 -14.18 6.30
N MET A 252 -3.89 -13.40 6.58
CA MET A 252 -4.72 -13.55 7.77
C MET A 252 -5.50 -14.87 7.86
N TYR A 253 -5.74 -15.57 6.77
CA TYR A 253 -6.54 -16.80 6.71
C TYR A 253 -5.73 -18.05 6.36
N GLN A 254 -4.41 -17.97 6.21
CA GLN A 254 -3.63 -19.17 5.91
C GLN A 254 -3.40 -20.08 7.12
N ASP A 255 -3.48 -19.55 8.33
CA ASP A 255 -2.97 -20.21 9.53
C ASP A 255 -4.01 -20.64 10.57
N GLY A 256 -5.27 -20.26 10.41
CA GLY A 256 -6.29 -20.58 11.39
C GLY A 256 -7.64 -20.90 10.79
N LEU A 257 -8.13 -22.09 11.05
CA LEU A 257 -9.50 -22.44 10.79
C LEU A 257 -10.32 -22.31 12.08
N PHE A 258 -11.58 -21.92 11.93
CA PHE A 258 -12.52 -22.01 13.04
C PHE A 258 -12.73 -23.47 13.43
N PRO A 259 -12.81 -23.80 14.73
CA PRO A 259 -13.31 -25.09 15.15
C PRO A 259 -14.79 -25.21 14.73
N ASN A 260 -15.24 -26.39 14.34
CA ASN A 260 -16.65 -26.62 13.96
C ASN A 260 -17.60 -26.78 15.16
N PHE A 261 -17.12 -26.46 16.34
CA PHE A 261 -17.90 -26.40 17.59
C PHE A 261 -17.77 -25.00 18.20
N PRO A 262 -18.84 -24.47 18.82
CA PRO A 262 -18.82 -23.14 19.39
C PRO A 262 -17.87 -23.08 20.59
N TYR A 263 -17.38 -21.88 20.88
CA TYR A 263 -16.64 -21.62 22.09
C TYR A 263 -17.50 -22.00 23.30
N GLN A 264 -16.96 -22.88 24.13
CA GLN A 264 -17.66 -23.41 25.29
C GLN A 264 -17.57 -22.43 26.47
N GLY A 265 -18.52 -21.51 26.52
CA GLY A 265 -18.80 -20.73 27.69
C GLY A 265 -20.26 -20.91 28.06
N ASP A 266 -20.59 -20.74 29.29
CA ASP A 266 -21.95 -20.97 29.85
C ASP A 266 -22.99 -19.93 29.41
N PHE A 267 -22.79 -19.22 28.29
CA PHE A 267 -23.62 -18.10 27.89
C PHE A 267 -24.14 -18.25 26.46
N PRO A 268 -25.45 -18.05 26.25
CA PRO A 268 -25.95 -17.75 24.91
C PRO A 268 -25.49 -16.33 24.55
N TYR A 269 -24.57 -16.21 23.58
CA TYR A 269 -24.08 -14.92 23.17
C TYR A 269 -24.88 -14.38 21.98
N GLU A 270 -25.62 -13.33 22.21
CA GLU A 270 -26.03 -12.41 21.15
C GLU A 270 -25.06 -11.22 21.21
N LEU A 271 -24.09 -11.19 20.31
CA LEU A 271 -23.22 -10.02 20.18
C LEU A 271 -23.92 -8.97 19.33
N SER A 272 -24.37 -7.89 19.93
CA SER A 272 -25.13 -6.85 19.23
C SER A 272 -24.28 -5.69 18.75
N GLN A 273 -23.15 -5.42 19.38
CA GLN A 273 -22.22 -4.36 18.97
C GLN A 273 -20.81 -4.60 19.51
N TRP A 274 -19.86 -4.32 18.66
CA TRP A 274 -18.45 -4.30 18.98
C TRP A 274 -17.92 -2.87 18.91
N THR A 275 -17.23 -2.40 19.94
CA THR A 275 -16.52 -1.12 19.88
C THR A 275 -15.04 -1.36 19.74
N THR A 276 -14.40 -0.68 18.80
CA THR A 276 -12.96 -0.75 18.48
C THR A 276 -12.03 -0.22 19.59
N ARG A 277 -12.58 0.16 20.74
CA ARG A 277 -11.82 0.66 21.89
C ARG A 277 -12.04 -0.20 23.13
N GLY A 278 -11.28 -1.29 23.17
CA GLY A 278 -11.22 -2.13 24.37
C GLY A 278 -11.73 -3.54 24.13
N ASN A 279 -11.08 -4.51 24.78
CA ASN A 279 -11.32 -5.96 24.70
C ASN A 279 -12.63 -6.38 25.39
N LEU A 280 -13.76 -5.77 25.03
CA LEU A 280 -15.05 -6.06 25.68
C LEU A 280 -16.02 -6.67 24.67
N LEU A 281 -16.36 -7.93 24.91
CA LEU A 281 -17.48 -8.62 24.30
C LEU A 281 -18.74 -8.27 25.11
N PHE A 282 -19.74 -7.69 24.46
CA PHE A 282 -21.03 -7.45 25.09
C PHE A 282 -22.02 -8.52 24.62
N SER A 283 -22.65 -9.20 25.56
CA SER A 283 -23.83 -10.03 25.34
C SER A 283 -25.07 -9.21 25.60
N ASN A 284 -25.99 -9.14 24.65
CA ASN A 284 -27.36 -8.70 24.91
C ASN A 284 -28.19 -9.94 25.28
N LYS A 285 -28.70 -9.91 26.51
CA LYS A 285 -29.85 -10.71 26.86
C LYS A 285 -31.09 -9.86 26.75
#